data_c2ca2d08ee65926bc2403c7ebc2ac1ac
#
_entry.id   c2ca2d08ee65926bc2403c7ebc2ac1ac
#
_cell.length_a   1.000
_cell.length_b   1.000
_cell.length_c   1.000
_cell.angle_alpha   90.00
_cell.angle_beta   90.00
_cell.angle_gamma   90.00
#
_symmetry.space_group_name_H-M   'P 1'
#
loop_
_entity.id
_entity.type
_entity.pdbx_description
1 polymer ?
#
loop_
_entity_poly.entity_id
_entity_poly.type
_entity_poly.pdbx_seq_one_letter_code
_entity_poly.pdbx_strand_id
1 'polypeptide(L)'
;MGIRLKNLLVVSGLTLLLPVTLVVVLVSLIARLIEVLVSKVVVEHKGHQQVGPKKTILISGGKMTKALTLARAFHAAGHRVVLAETQRYASTGHRFSFAVSKFYTIPDPQDPNYTQSLLSIIEKENVDEYVPVCSPLASFYDSYAIPSLAPFCRVVHVNPDNIIDLDDKYKFAKKAEQLGLRVPKTLLITDPQQVVDF
;
A
#
# COMPACT_ATOMS: atom_id res chain seq x y z
N MET A 1 14.97 1.43 36.29
CA MET A 1 15.82 0.71 35.31
C MET A 1 15.99 1.61 34.09
N GLY A 2 17.23 2.07 33.80
CA GLY A 2 17.45 3.06 32.74
C GLY A 2 17.10 2.51 31.35
N ILE A 3 16.65 3.42 30.46
CA ILE A 3 16.24 3.10 29.06
C ILE A 3 17.31 2.28 28.33
N ARG A 4 18.60 2.57 28.58
CA ARG A 4 19.73 1.84 27.97
C ARG A 4 19.77 0.37 28.39
N LEU A 5 19.54 0.07 29.67
CA LEU A 5 19.53 -1.31 30.18
C LEU A 5 18.34 -2.11 29.62
N LYS A 6 17.17 -1.46 29.51
CA LYS A 6 15.99 -2.07 28.87
C LYS A 6 16.27 -2.42 27.41
N ASN A 7 16.85 -1.50 26.64
CA ASN A 7 17.18 -1.73 25.24
C ASN A 7 18.23 -2.85 25.08
N LEU A 8 19.24 -2.90 25.95
CA LEU A 8 20.24 -3.97 25.96
C LEU A 8 19.59 -5.34 26.21
N LEU A 9 18.70 -5.45 27.18
CA LEU A 9 17.98 -6.69 27.47
C LEU A 9 17.10 -7.15 26.30
N VAL A 10 16.42 -6.22 25.64
CA VAL A 10 15.59 -6.51 24.45
C VAL A 10 16.46 -7.01 23.31
N VAL A 11 17.57 -6.33 23.01
CA VAL A 11 18.49 -6.73 21.94
C VAL A 11 19.11 -8.10 22.24
N SER A 12 19.56 -8.32 23.47
CA SER A 12 20.11 -9.63 23.89
C SER A 12 19.06 -10.74 23.77
N GLY A 13 17.83 -10.50 24.20
CA GLY A 13 16.73 -11.45 24.08
C GLY A 13 16.40 -11.79 22.62
N LEU A 14 16.35 -10.79 21.74
CA LEU A 14 16.14 -10.98 20.31
C LEU A 14 17.29 -11.78 19.67
N THR A 15 18.54 -11.51 20.05
CA THR A 15 19.71 -12.24 19.55
C THR A 15 19.69 -13.71 20.02
N LEU A 16 19.28 -13.98 21.24
CA LEU A 16 19.14 -15.34 21.78
C LEU A 16 18.03 -16.14 21.07
N LEU A 17 16.97 -15.47 20.62
CA LEU A 17 15.87 -16.07 19.87
C LEU A 17 16.18 -16.24 18.37
N LEU A 18 17.26 -15.65 17.88
CA LEU A 18 17.61 -15.67 16.45
C LEU A 18 17.74 -17.11 15.88
N PRO A 19 18.36 -18.09 16.55
CA PRO A 19 18.41 -19.47 16.05
C PRO A 19 17.00 -20.08 15.90
N VAL A 20 16.13 -19.82 16.87
CA VAL A 20 14.75 -20.33 16.85
C VAL A 20 13.97 -19.71 15.70
N THR A 21 14.10 -18.39 15.50
CA THR A 21 13.44 -17.70 14.40
C THR A 21 13.95 -18.18 13.04
N LEU A 22 15.24 -18.46 12.90
CA LEU A 22 15.81 -19.04 11.68
C LEU A 22 15.23 -20.43 11.38
N VAL A 23 15.09 -21.28 12.38
CA VAL A 23 14.46 -22.61 12.22
C VAL A 23 12.99 -22.47 11.79
N VAL A 24 12.22 -21.58 12.43
CA VAL A 24 10.82 -21.33 12.08
C VAL A 24 10.70 -20.82 10.65
N VAL A 25 11.57 -19.90 10.23
CA VAL A 25 11.60 -19.38 8.86
C VAL A 25 11.93 -20.49 7.87
N LEU A 26 12.94 -21.33 8.17
CA LEU A 26 13.33 -22.45 7.31
C LEU A 26 12.18 -23.47 7.14
N VAL A 27 11.54 -23.86 8.25
CA VAL A 27 10.37 -24.76 8.23
C VAL A 27 9.24 -24.14 7.42
N SER A 28 8.97 -22.86 7.59
CA SER A 28 7.94 -22.13 6.82
C SER A 28 8.26 -22.08 5.32
N LEU A 29 9.53 -21.91 4.96
CA LEU A 29 9.97 -21.92 3.56
C LEU A 29 9.83 -23.32 2.94
N ILE A 30 10.20 -24.36 3.68
CA ILE A 30 10.03 -25.75 3.22
C ILE A 30 8.54 -26.08 3.06
N ALA A 31 7.70 -25.73 4.03
CA ALA A 31 6.25 -25.92 3.94
C ALA A 31 5.65 -25.19 2.71
N ARG A 32 6.09 -23.98 2.47
CA ARG A 32 5.70 -23.21 1.27
C ARG A 32 6.17 -23.86 -0.02
N LEU A 33 7.41 -24.37 -0.05
CA LEU A 33 7.91 -25.07 -1.23
C LEU A 33 7.09 -26.33 -1.52
N ILE A 34 6.75 -27.11 -0.49
CA ILE A 34 5.88 -28.27 -0.59
C ILE A 34 4.49 -27.86 -1.08
N GLU A 35 3.89 -26.81 -0.51
CA GLU A 35 2.61 -26.27 -0.93
C GLU A 35 2.61 -25.87 -2.42
N VAL A 36 3.66 -25.17 -2.88
CA VAL A 36 3.83 -24.77 -4.29
C VAL A 36 4.00 -25.98 -5.19
N LEU A 37 4.76 -26.99 -4.77
CA LEU A 37 4.93 -28.23 -5.54
C LEU A 37 3.64 -29.05 -5.61
N VAL A 38 2.94 -29.18 -4.48
CA VAL A 38 1.65 -29.87 -4.41
C VAL A 38 0.55 -29.09 -5.15
N SER A 39 0.54 -27.75 -5.02
CA SER A 39 -0.44 -26.92 -5.74
C SER A 39 -0.25 -26.96 -7.26
N LYS A 40 0.97 -27.04 -7.76
CA LYS A 40 1.21 -27.29 -9.20
C LYS A 40 0.62 -28.62 -9.67
N VAL A 41 0.48 -29.59 -8.77
CA VAL A 41 -0.10 -30.92 -9.07
C VAL A 41 -1.62 -30.94 -8.83
N VAL A 42 -2.14 -30.12 -7.91
CA VAL A 42 -3.55 -30.17 -7.46
C VAL A 42 -4.39 -28.97 -7.97
N VAL A 43 -3.78 -27.84 -8.32
CA VAL A 43 -4.49 -26.59 -8.69
C VAL A 43 -4.85 -26.50 -10.18
N GLU A 44 -4.88 -27.58 -10.89
CA GLU A 44 -5.64 -27.63 -12.15
C GLU A 44 -7.17 -27.55 -11.93
N HIS A 45 -7.66 -27.52 -10.68
CA HIS A 45 -9.09 -27.70 -10.37
C HIS A 45 -9.78 -26.63 -9.51
N LYS A 46 -9.15 -25.52 -9.18
CA LYS A 46 -9.90 -24.36 -8.68
C LYS A 46 -9.51 -23.13 -9.47
N GLY A 47 -10.00 -23.08 -10.69
CA GLY A 47 -10.01 -21.84 -11.45
C GLY A 47 -10.70 -20.76 -10.61
N HIS A 48 -9.94 -19.82 -10.06
CA HIS A 48 -10.52 -18.56 -9.64
C HIS A 48 -11.26 -18.05 -10.88
N GLN A 49 -12.57 -17.86 -10.78
CA GLN A 49 -13.33 -17.28 -11.87
C GLN A 49 -12.70 -15.91 -12.17
N GLN A 50 -11.93 -15.86 -13.24
CA GLN A 50 -11.37 -14.62 -13.74
C GLN A 50 -12.54 -13.76 -14.20
N VAL A 51 -12.90 -12.77 -13.42
CA VAL A 51 -13.97 -11.83 -13.75
C VAL A 51 -13.37 -10.77 -14.69
N GLY A 52 -13.47 -11.02 -15.97
CA GLY A 52 -13.01 -10.09 -17.01
C GLY A 52 -11.58 -10.34 -17.53
N PRO A 53 -11.08 -9.48 -18.43
CA PRO A 53 -9.76 -9.63 -19.05
C PRO A 53 -8.63 -9.44 -18.02
N LYS A 54 -7.52 -10.14 -18.26
CA LYS A 54 -6.30 -9.99 -17.45
C LYS A 54 -5.75 -8.58 -17.60
N LYS A 55 -5.52 -7.89 -16.47
CA LYS A 55 -5.00 -6.53 -16.42
C LYS A 55 -3.62 -6.48 -15.75
N THR A 56 -2.87 -5.44 -16.06
CA THR A 56 -1.66 -5.05 -15.33
C THR A 56 -2.02 -3.95 -14.33
N ILE A 57 -1.81 -4.19 -13.05
CA ILE A 57 -2.14 -3.29 -11.96
C ILE A 57 -0.84 -2.74 -11.35
N LEU A 58 -0.68 -1.42 -11.36
CA LEU A 58 0.38 -0.73 -10.64
C LEU A 58 -0.14 -0.34 -9.25
N ILE A 59 0.60 -0.71 -8.21
CA ILE A 59 0.30 -0.31 -6.82
C ILE A 59 1.50 0.46 -6.27
N SER A 60 1.30 1.71 -5.83
CA SER A 60 2.30 2.46 -5.07
C SER A 60 2.16 2.25 -3.57
N GLY A 61 3.14 2.73 -2.79
CA GLY A 61 3.16 2.50 -1.34
C GLY A 61 3.49 1.06 -0.96
N GLY A 62 4.41 0.45 -1.68
CA GLY A 62 4.77 -0.97 -1.60
C GLY A 62 5.19 -1.47 -0.22
N LYS A 63 5.61 -0.58 0.70
CA LYS A 63 5.90 -0.93 2.11
C LYS A 63 4.65 -1.16 2.95
N MET A 64 3.50 -0.67 2.50
CA MET A 64 2.26 -0.72 3.27
C MET A 64 1.65 -2.12 3.25
N THR A 65 1.21 -2.63 4.40
CA THR A 65 0.56 -3.94 4.50
C THR A 65 -0.68 -4.04 3.58
N LYS A 66 -1.45 -2.95 3.46
CA LYS A 66 -2.61 -2.91 2.56
C LYS A 66 -2.21 -3.05 1.09
N ALA A 67 -1.04 -2.53 0.67
CA ALA A 67 -0.53 -2.73 -0.69
C ALA A 67 -0.25 -4.21 -0.97
N LEU A 68 0.37 -4.92 -0.01
CA LEU A 68 0.60 -6.36 -0.14
C LEU A 68 -0.71 -7.15 -0.18
N THR A 69 -1.70 -6.77 0.63
CA THR A 69 -3.02 -7.41 0.63
C THR A 69 -3.71 -7.26 -0.72
N LEU A 70 -3.70 -6.04 -1.28
CA LEU A 70 -4.25 -5.77 -2.61
C LEU A 70 -3.48 -6.51 -3.71
N ALA A 71 -2.13 -6.51 -3.64
CA ALA A 71 -1.31 -7.25 -4.59
C ALA A 71 -1.66 -8.74 -4.63
N ARG A 72 -1.85 -9.35 -3.46
CA ARG A 72 -2.27 -10.76 -3.34
C ARG A 72 -3.68 -10.99 -3.89
N ALA A 73 -4.61 -10.08 -3.62
CA ALA A 73 -5.98 -10.16 -4.12
C ALA A 73 -6.03 -10.06 -5.66
N PHE A 74 -5.35 -9.07 -6.25
CA PHE A 74 -5.27 -8.91 -7.70
C PHE A 74 -4.57 -10.09 -8.37
N HIS A 75 -3.47 -10.57 -7.78
CA HIS A 75 -2.77 -11.75 -8.28
C HIS A 75 -3.67 -13.01 -8.25
N ALA A 76 -4.40 -13.22 -7.14
CA ALA A 76 -5.34 -14.33 -7.02
C ALA A 76 -6.50 -14.22 -8.05
N ALA A 77 -6.90 -13.00 -8.43
CA ALA A 77 -7.86 -12.74 -9.49
C ALA A 77 -7.27 -12.90 -10.92
N GLY A 78 -6.00 -13.29 -11.04
CA GLY A 78 -5.33 -13.54 -12.34
C GLY A 78 -4.68 -12.32 -12.96
N HIS A 79 -4.65 -11.17 -12.29
CA HIS A 79 -4.01 -9.94 -12.79
C HIS A 79 -2.49 -9.96 -12.58
N ARG A 80 -1.79 -9.22 -13.43
CA ARG A 80 -0.36 -8.96 -13.27
C ARG A 80 -0.17 -7.77 -12.34
N VAL A 81 0.64 -7.90 -11.29
CA VAL A 81 0.87 -6.83 -10.32
C VAL A 81 2.28 -6.28 -10.42
N VAL A 82 2.38 -4.97 -10.57
CA VAL A 82 3.60 -4.17 -10.48
C VAL A 82 3.52 -3.37 -9.18
N LEU A 83 4.57 -3.43 -8.36
CA LEU A 83 4.63 -2.73 -7.08
C LEU A 83 5.67 -1.62 -7.17
N ALA A 84 5.34 -0.42 -6.70
CA ALA A 84 6.25 0.71 -6.62
C ALA A 84 6.37 1.24 -5.19
N GLU A 85 7.58 1.66 -4.81
CA GLU A 85 7.86 2.28 -3.51
C GLU A 85 9.00 3.30 -3.63
N THR A 86 9.05 4.24 -2.70
CA THR A 86 10.14 5.22 -2.67
C THR A 86 11.49 4.56 -2.39
N GLN A 87 12.57 5.19 -2.88
CA GLN A 87 13.94 4.67 -2.75
C GLN A 87 14.31 4.36 -1.29
N ARG A 88 13.83 5.15 -0.35
CA ARG A 88 14.05 4.95 1.10
C ARG A 88 13.61 3.56 1.57
N TYR A 89 12.59 2.99 0.96
CA TYR A 89 12.00 1.70 1.33
C TYR A 89 12.19 0.62 0.25
N ALA A 90 13.19 0.79 -0.61
CA ALA A 90 13.50 -0.16 -1.69
C ALA A 90 13.73 -1.60 -1.20
N SER A 91 14.17 -1.78 0.05
CA SER A 91 14.41 -3.10 0.67
C SER A 91 13.19 -3.70 1.34
N THR A 92 11.98 -3.17 1.10
CA THR A 92 10.76 -3.76 1.68
C THR A 92 10.61 -5.24 1.31
N GLY A 93 10.25 -6.08 2.29
CA GLY A 93 10.01 -7.52 2.07
C GLY A 93 8.88 -7.82 1.09
N HIS A 94 7.95 -6.89 0.92
CA HIS A 94 6.79 -7.04 0.03
C HIS A 94 7.18 -7.24 -1.45
N ARG A 95 8.32 -6.68 -1.88
CA ARG A 95 8.86 -6.84 -3.24
C ARG A 95 9.16 -8.30 -3.61
N PHE A 96 9.39 -9.16 -2.60
CA PHE A 96 9.68 -10.58 -2.79
C PHE A 96 8.43 -11.46 -2.74
N SER A 97 7.24 -10.88 -2.64
CA SER A 97 5.98 -11.64 -2.69
C SER A 97 5.79 -12.25 -4.07
N PHE A 98 5.36 -13.51 -4.14
CA PHE A 98 4.97 -14.18 -5.39
C PHE A 98 3.84 -13.45 -6.14
N ALA A 99 3.05 -12.64 -5.43
CA ALA A 99 2.01 -11.82 -6.03
C ALA A 99 2.57 -10.60 -6.79
N VAL A 100 3.83 -10.25 -6.60
CA VAL A 100 4.48 -9.09 -7.23
C VAL A 100 5.31 -9.56 -8.41
N SER A 101 4.87 -9.23 -9.62
CA SER A 101 5.57 -9.59 -10.85
C SER A 101 6.80 -8.73 -11.11
N LYS A 102 6.73 -7.45 -10.75
CA LYS A 102 7.85 -6.49 -10.82
C LYS A 102 7.78 -5.46 -9.72
N PHE A 103 8.95 -4.95 -9.34
CA PHE A 103 9.10 -3.90 -8.34
C PHE A 103 9.92 -2.74 -8.92
N TYR A 104 9.45 -1.52 -8.68
CA TYR A 104 10.10 -0.27 -9.08
C TYR A 104 10.36 0.62 -7.88
N THR A 105 11.44 1.39 -7.94
CA THR A 105 11.68 2.51 -7.04
C THR A 105 11.27 3.80 -7.73
N ILE A 106 10.60 4.66 -6.99
CA ILE A 106 10.13 5.97 -7.43
C ILE A 106 10.66 7.05 -6.48
N PRO A 107 10.75 8.30 -6.92
CA PRO A 107 11.05 9.44 -6.05
C PRO A 107 10.01 9.59 -4.93
N ASP A 108 10.33 10.42 -3.93
CA ASP A 108 9.35 10.80 -2.93
C ASP A 108 8.19 11.59 -3.58
N PRO A 109 6.96 11.49 -3.06
CA PRO A 109 5.79 12.13 -3.67
C PRO A 109 5.92 13.64 -3.87
N GLN A 110 6.72 14.31 -3.03
CA GLN A 110 7.01 15.75 -3.14
C GLN A 110 8.03 16.11 -4.23
N ASP A 111 8.72 15.11 -4.79
CA ASP A 111 9.72 15.34 -5.83
C ASP A 111 9.02 15.73 -7.15
N PRO A 112 9.50 16.78 -7.86
CA PRO A 112 8.94 17.19 -9.14
C PRO A 112 8.88 16.07 -10.19
N ASN A 113 9.77 15.07 -10.09
CA ASN A 113 9.84 13.92 -11.01
C ASN A 113 8.90 12.78 -10.63
N TYR A 114 8.14 12.90 -9.54
CA TYR A 114 7.27 11.82 -9.04
C TYR A 114 6.27 11.34 -10.11
N THR A 115 5.48 12.27 -10.65
CA THR A 115 4.48 11.97 -11.69
C THR A 115 5.11 11.40 -12.94
N GLN A 116 6.23 11.95 -13.38
CA GLN A 116 6.94 11.46 -14.57
C GLN A 116 7.51 10.05 -14.37
N SER A 117 7.98 9.73 -13.17
CA SER A 117 8.43 8.38 -12.82
C SER A 117 7.28 7.37 -12.85
N LEU A 118 6.11 7.72 -12.32
CA LEU A 118 4.91 6.90 -12.43
C LEU A 118 4.51 6.67 -13.88
N LEU A 119 4.48 7.74 -14.68
CA LEU A 119 4.15 7.66 -16.11
C LEU A 119 5.08 6.73 -16.87
N SER A 120 6.40 6.82 -16.62
CA SER A 120 7.39 5.95 -17.25
C SER A 120 7.18 4.47 -16.93
N ILE A 121 6.73 4.16 -15.71
CA ILE A 121 6.38 2.78 -15.32
C ILE A 121 5.10 2.33 -16.01
N ILE A 122 4.08 3.21 -16.05
CA ILE A 122 2.78 2.94 -16.68
C ILE A 122 2.97 2.58 -18.15
N GLU A 123 3.71 3.39 -18.88
CA GLU A 123 4.00 3.15 -20.30
C GLU A 123 4.84 1.87 -20.50
N LYS A 124 5.94 1.72 -19.73
CA LYS A 124 6.85 0.58 -19.87
C LYS A 124 6.20 -0.77 -19.58
N GLU A 125 5.30 -0.82 -18.60
CA GLU A 125 4.66 -2.05 -18.15
C GLU A 125 3.26 -2.25 -18.75
N ASN A 126 2.79 -1.33 -19.60
CA ASN A 126 1.43 -1.30 -20.15
C ASN A 126 0.40 -1.47 -19.03
N VAL A 127 0.42 -0.55 -18.07
CA VAL A 127 -0.45 -0.58 -16.90
C VAL A 127 -1.88 -0.21 -17.30
N ASP A 128 -2.85 -1.04 -16.94
CA ASP A 128 -4.27 -0.78 -17.16
C ASP A 128 -4.87 0.06 -16.03
N GLU A 129 -4.45 -0.22 -14.79
CA GLU A 129 -4.97 0.47 -13.60
C GLU A 129 -3.84 0.82 -12.63
N TYR A 130 -3.87 2.06 -12.13
CA TYR A 130 -3.01 2.54 -11.06
C TYR A 130 -3.80 2.67 -9.76
N VAL A 131 -3.34 2.00 -8.71
CA VAL A 131 -3.95 1.97 -7.37
C VAL A 131 -2.97 2.53 -6.35
N PRO A 132 -3.03 3.81 -6.01
CA PRO A 132 -2.19 4.40 -4.97
C PRO A 132 -2.62 3.92 -3.59
N VAL A 133 -1.64 3.49 -2.77
CA VAL A 133 -1.86 2.97 -1.41
C VAL A 133 -0.96 3.69 -0.40
N CYS A 134 -0.60 4.91 -0.71
CA CYS A 134 0.35 5.68 0.07
C CYS A 134 -0.23 6.24 1.38
N SER A 135 0.63 6.95 2.12
CA SER A 135 0.23 7.74 3.29
C SER A 135 -0.64 8.93 2.89
N PRO A 136 -1.36 9.59 3.81
CA PRO A 136 -2.17 10.76 3.51
C PRO A 136 -1.44 11.84 2.71
N LEU A 137 -0.19 12.16 3.09
CA LEU A 137 0.61 13.15 2.35
C LEU A 137 0.83 12.74 0.89
N ALA A 138 1.16 11.49 0.63
CA ALA A 138 1.36 10.99 -0.72
C ALA A 138 0.05 10.96 -1.52
N SER A 139 -1.07 10.68 -0.85
CA SER A 139 -2.42 10.69 -1.44
C SER A 139 -2.74 12.01 -2.13
N PHE A 140 -2.30 13.13 -1.55
CA PHE A 140 -2.42 14.45 -2.17
C PHE A 140 -1.70 14.52 -3.53
N TYR A 141 -0.43 14.10 -3.58
CA TYR A 141 0.36 14.11 -4.81
C TYR A 141 -0.14 13.09 -5.83
N ASP A 142 -0.60 11.92 -5.40
CA ASP A 142 -1.26 10.93 -6.26
C ASP A 142 -2.49 11.51 -6.94
N SER A 143 -3.29 12.28 -6.20
CA SER A 143 -4.46 12.98 -6.73
C SER A 143 -4.08 14.00 -7.81
N TYR A 144 -3.06 14.81 -7.57
CA TYR A 144 -2.57 15.80 -8.55
C TYR A 144 -1.89 15.16 -9.76
N ALA A 145 -1.43 13.92 -9.68
CA ALA A 145 -0.90 13.18 -10.81
C ALA A 145 -1.99 12.67 -11.77
N ILE A 146 -3.26 12.60 -11.35
CA ILE A 146 -4.36 12.03 -12.12
C ILE A 146 -4.44 12.62 -13.54
N PRO A 147 -4.44 13.95 -13.74
CA PRO A 147 -4.59 14.52 -15.09
C PRO A 147 -3.50 14.06 -16.07
N SER A 148 -2.28 13.84 -15.56
CA SER A 148 -1.14 13.38 -16.38
C SER A 148 -1.18 11.88 -16.65
N LEU A 149 -1.75 11.07 -15.75
CA LEU A 149 -1.76 9.61 -15.84
C LEU A 149 -3.03 9.05 -16.49
N ALA A 150 -4.15 9.75 -16.35
CA ALA A 150 -5.46 9.30 -16.85
C ALA A 150 -5.52 9.02 -18.37
N PRO A 151 -4.75 9.69 -19.25
CA PRO A 151 -4.71 9.33 -20.66
C PRO A 151 -4.13 7.95 -20.94
N PHE A 152 -3.34 7.39 -20.02
CA PHE A 152 -2.56 6.15 -20.21
C PHE A 152 -3.11 4.96 -19.42
N CYS A 153 -3.76 5.20 -18.27
CA CYS A 153 -4.35 4.15 -17.45
C CYS A 153 -5.51 4.69 -16.61
N ARG A 154 -6.33 3.79 -16.09
CA ARG A 154 -7.33 4.16 -15.08
C ARG A 154 -6.67 4.39 -13.74
N VAL A 155 -6.82 5.58 -13.16
CA VAL A 155 -6.33 5.89 -11.81
C VAL A 155 -7.46 5.68 -10.80
N VAL A 156 -7.24 4.78 -9.84
CA VAL A 156 -8.22 4.48 -8.78
C VAL A 156 -7.94 5.36 -7.57
N HIS A 157 -8.30 6.62 -7.69
CA HIS A 157 -8.12 7.63 -6.65
C HIS A 157 -9.18 8.72 -6.75
N VAL A 158 -9.29 9.54 -5.72
CA VAL A 158 -10.18 10.72 -5.71
C VAL A 158 -9.53 11.88 -6.44
N ASN A 159 -10.36 12.70 -7.09
CA ASN A 159 -9.92 13.92 -7.77
C ASN A 159 -9.30 14.92 -6.80
N PRO A 160 -8.39 15.80 -7.29
CA PRO A 160 -7.72 16.83 -6.47
C PRO A 160 -8.70 17.73 -5.71
N ASP A 161 -9.81 18.07 -6.30
CA ASP A 161 -10.83 18.96 -5.69
C ASP A 161 -11.47 18.34 -4.42
N ASN A 162 -11.48 17.03 -4.32
CA ASN A 162 -12.13 16.32 -3.23
C ASN A 162 -11.13 15.77 -2.18
N ILE A 163 -9.84 15.70 -2.51
CA ILE A 163 -8.87 15.04 -1.63
C ILE A 163 -8.75 15.72 -0.27
N ILE A 164 -8.76 17.05 -0.24
CA ILE A 164 -8.63 17.84 0.99
C ILE A 164 -9.86 17.63 1.89
N ASP A 165 -11.05 17.59 1.32
CA ASP A 165 -12.29 17.37 2.07
C ASP A 165 -12.39 15.96 2.63
N LEU A 166 -11.80 14.98 1.96
CA LEU A 166 -11.82 13.58 2.39
C LEU A 166 -10.70 13.21 3.38
N ASP A 167 -9.57 13.89 3.30
CA ASP A 167 -8.39 13.60 4.14
C ASP A 167 -8.41 14.37 5.48
N ASP A 168 -8.97 15.58 5.50
CA ASP A 168 -9.17 16.39 6.70
C ASP A 168 -10.42 15.94 7.47
N LYS A 169 -10.24 15.42 8.67
CA LYS A 169 -11.34 14.85 9.49
C LYS A 169 -12.45 15.86 9.78
N TYR A 170 -12.09 17.13 10.02
CA TYR A 170 -13.08 18.18 10.30
C TYR A 170 -13.87 18.52 9.04
N LYS A 171 -13.18 18.74 7.92
CA LYS A 171 -13.83 19.02 6.62
C LYS A 171 -14.69 17.87 6.16
N PHE A 172 -14.20 16.62 6.32
CA PHE A 172 -14.97 15.42 6.03
C PHE A 172 -16.27 15.35 6.84
N ALA A 173 -16.19 15.59 8.16
CA ALA A 173 -17.37 15.61 9.02
C ALA A 173 -18.37 16.71 8.57
N LYS A 174 -17.86 17.92 8.27
CA LYS A 174 -18.70 19.01 7.77
C LYS A 174 -19.34 18.70 6.43
N LYS A 175 -18.62 18.08 5.52
CA LYS A 175 -19.16 17.64 4.22
C LYS A 175 -20.25 16.58 4.38
N ALA A 176 -20.01 15.60 5.26
CA ALA A 176 -20.99 14.56 5.57
C ALA A 176 -22.29 15.16 6.18
N GLU A 177 -22.13 16.11 7.12
CA GLU A 177 -23.26 16.85 7.70
C GLU A 177 -24.09 17.60 6.65
N GLN A 178 -23.43 18.29 5.71
CA GLN A 178 -24.08 18.98 4.57
C GLN A 178 -24.87 18.02 3.68
N LEU A 179 -24.45 16.77 3.58
CA LEU A 179 -25.13 15.71 2.83
C LEU A 179 -26.28 15.04 3.64
N GLY A 180 -26.57 15.55 4.83
CA GLY A 180 -27.61 15.00 5.71
C GLY A 180 -27.24 13.69 6.44
N LEU A 181 -25.95 13.32 6.43
CA LEU A 181 -25.47 12.14 7.15
C LEU A 181 -25.29 12.44 8.63
N ARG A 182 -25.50 11.44 9.47
CA ARG A 182 -25.21 11.55 10.90
C ARG A 182 -23.69 11.56 11.13
N VAL A 183 -23.21 12.62 11.78
CA VAL A 183 -21.79 12.76 12.12
C VAL A 183 -21.63 12.97 13.62
N PRO A 184 -20.53 12.54 14.22
CA PRO A 184 -20.21 12.89 15.60
C PRO A 184 -20.08 14.41 15.75
N LYS A 185 -20.39 14.94 16.94
CA LYS A 185 -20.07 16.32 17.27
C LYS A 185 -18.56 16.53 17.06
N THR A 186 -18.21 17.46 16.21
CA THR A 186 -16.81 17.64 15.77
C THR A 186 -16.45 19.12 15.86
N LEU A 187 -15.33 19.42 16.50
CA LEU A 187 -14.82 20.76 16.67
C LEU A 187 -13.41 20.88 16.08
N LEU A 188 -13.17 21.95 15.32
CA LEU A 188 -11.83 22.37 14.95
C LEU A 188 -11.25 23.20 16.09
N ILE A 189 -10.28 22.65 16.79
CA ILE A 189 -9.65 23.30 17.94
C ILE A 189 -8.62 24.29 17.44
N THR A 190 -8.83 25.57 17.75
CA THR A 190 -7.90 26.68 17.46
C THR A 190 -7.38 27.31 18.74
N ASP A 191 -8.01 27.04 19.88
CA ASP A 191 -7.66 27.52 21.21
C ASP A 191 -7.81 26.39 22.23
N PRO A 192 -6.87 26.20 23.18
CA PRO A 192 -6.96 25.18 24.22
C PRO A 192 -8.24 25.25 25.06
N GLN A 193 -8.78 26.44 25.31
CA GLN A 193 -10.01 26.62 26.10
C GLN A 193 -11.22 25.89 25.46
N GLN A 194 -11.27 25.83 24.14
CA GLN A 194 -12.34 25.13 23.42
C GLN A 194 -12.43 23.65 23.75
N VAL A 195 -11.35 23.02 24.26
CA VAL A 195 -11.37 21.61 24.70
C VAL A 195 -12.16 21.46 26.00
N VAL A 196 -12.12 22.48 26.85
CA VAL A 196 -12.82 22.48 28.14
C VAL A 196 -14.31 22.74 27.96
N ASP A 197 -14.67 23.54 26.95
CA ASP A 197 -16.03 23.99 26.67
C ASP A 197 -16.80 23.02 25.74
N PHE A 198 -16.14 22.04 25.17
CA PHE A 198 -16.71 21.04 24.23
C PHE A 198 -17.42 19.90 24.95
#